data_d147cf55752bf99d9ab788dfd1c314e6
#
_entry.id   d147cf55752bf99d9ab788dfd1c314e6
#
_cell.length_a   1.000
_cell.length_b   1.000
_cell.length_c   1.000
_cell.angle_alpha   90.00
_cell.angle_beta   90.00
_cell.angle_gamma   90.00
#
_symmetry.space_group_name_H-M   'P 1'
#
loop_
_entity.id
_entity.type
_entity.pdbx_description
1 polymer ?
#
loop_
_entity_poly.entity_id
_entity_poly.type
_entity_poly.pdbx_seq_one_letter_code
_entity_poly.pdbx_strand_id
1 'polypeptide(L)'
;MYNIFSAFAKASLPLAGAFNKKLKLGAQGRERTWNILDKKVKSSLPKIWVHAASLGEFEQVVPVLERINRKNYQVILTFFSPSGYENKKNSPLADVVCYLPLDAVSNVNKFIATVEPSLAIMVKYEFWPNYLNALRETDCKTILVSGVFRDKMSFNSWYGKWMTHSLESFDHFFLQNESSLQNLKKLGFTNASVSGDTRFDRASQLIERDSSIAELKSFIGNKKCLVIGSSWKEDIAIMKNWLNNNDQNKNYKIIIAPHEVAPSSIKQLCDSLDYHPIKWSSLQGCVINDLESASTLIIDSIGLLTKVYSYADLAYVGGAMGTKGLHNILEAATYGVPVIIGKNYEKFPEAGKLEDLGGLFSVKDALEFESMTNQLLEDDYLRDKTGMICGHWINSNTGATREIVNYLKTIDEKLILD
;
A
#
# COMPACT_ATOMS: atom_id res chain seq x y z
N MET A 1 29.92 0.30 -15.82
CA MET A 1 30.00 0.46 -14.35
C MET A 1 28.79 -0.19 -13.64
N TYR A 2 27.54 0.11 -14.00
CA TYR A 2 26.34 -0.53 -13.42
C TYR A 2 26.33 -2.06 -13.56
N ASN A 3 26.65 -2.59 -14.74
CA ASN A 3 26.69 -4.04 -14.97
C ASN A 3 27.74 -4.76 -14.09
N ILE A 4 28.85 -4.08 -13.75
CA ILE A 4 29.85 -4.61 -12.81
C ILE A 4 29.25 -4.61 -11.40
N PHE A 5 28.58 -3.52 -11.01
CA PHE A 5 27.92 -3.41 -9.72
C PHE A 5 26.77 -4.45 -9.57
N SER A 6 25.94 -4.59 -10.59
CA SER A 6 24.83 -5.57 -10.58
C SER A 6 25.33 -7.02 -10.53
N ALA A 7 26.42 -7.33 -11.22
CA ALA A 7 27.08 -8.64 -11.17
C ALA A 7 27.69 -8.90 -9.76
N PHE A 8 28.32 -7.88 -9.15
CA PHE A 8 28.84 -7.97 -7.80
C PHE A 8 27.71 -8.13 -6.75
N ALA A 9 26.62 -7.37 -6.89
CA ALA A 9 25.44 -7.53 -6.04
C ALA A 9 24.83 -8.94 -6.14
N LYS A 10 24.81 -9.52 -7.36
CA LYS A 10 24.39 -10.92 -7.58
C LYS A 10 25.28 -11.90 -6.82
N ALA A 11 26.60 -11.71 -6.85
CA ALA A 11 27.56 -12.60 -6.21
C ALA A 11 27.55 -12.45 -4.66
N SER A 12 27.32 -11.25 -4.13
CA SER A 12 27.38 -10.95 -2.70
C SER A 12 26.07 -11.18 -1.95
N LEU A 13 24.92 -11.23 -2.63
CA LEU A 13 23.61 -11.37 -2.00
C LEU A 13 23.48 -12.61 -1.09
N PRO A 14 23.98 -13.80 -1.44
CA PRO A 14 23.93 -14.98 -0.55
C PRO A 14 24.70 -14.76 0.74
N LEU A 15 25.86 -14.10 0.69
CA LEU A 15 26.70 -13.79 1.85
C LEU A 15 26.01 -12.76 2.77
N ALA A 16 25.43 -11.70 2.20
CA ALA A 16 24.68 -10.70 2.95
C ALA A 16 23.41 -11.29 3.62
N GLY A 17 22.82 -12.32 3.01
CA GLY A 17 21.69 -13.07 3.56
C GLY A 17 22.00 -13.81 4.88
N ALA A 18 23.28 -14.10 5.16
CA ALA A 18 23.68 -14.71 6.44
C ALA A 18 23.44 -13.78 7.65
N PHE A 19 23.48 -12.47 7.43
CA PHE A 19 23.40 -11.46 8.49
C PHE A 19 22.03 -10.76 8.58
N ASN A 20 21.13 -10.96 7.61
CA ASN A 20 19.83 -10.29 7.59
C ASN A 20 18.72 -11.21 7.07
N LYS A 21 17.71 -11.48 7.93
CA LYS A 21 16.57 -12.36 7.61
C LYS A 21 15.83 -11.97 6.33
N LYS A 22 15.63 -10.67 6.07
CA LYS A 22 14.95 -10.18 4.85
C LYS A 22 15.80 -10.45 3.60
N LEU A 23 17.11 -10.22 3.66
CA LEU A 23 18.03 -10.51 2.55
C LEU A 23 18.09 -12.01 2.27
N LYS A 24 18.11 -12.84 3.31
CA LYS A 24 18.07 -14.30 3.18
C LYS A 24 16.82 -14.79 2.47
N LEU A 25 15.64 -14.31 2.88
CA LEU A 25 14.37 -14.64 2.21
C LEU A 25 14.37 -14.22 0.74
N GLY A 26 14.86 -13.01 0.46
CA GLY A 26 14.95 -12.51 -0.91
C GLY A 26 15.93 -13.31 -1.79
N ALA A 27 17.08 -13.73 -1.25
CA ALA A 27 18.05 -14.57 -1.96
C ALA A 27 17.46 -15.94 -2.30
N GLN A 28 16.96 -16.66 -1.29
CA GLN A 28 16.33 -17.97 -1.46
C GLN A 28 15.10 -17.93 -2.36
N GLY A 29 14.31 -16.86 -2.26
CA GLY A 29 13.15 -16.68 -3.13
C GLY A 29 13.53 -16.53 -4.61
N ARG A 30 14.61 -15.77 -4.90
CA ARG A 30 15.11 -15.57 -6.27
C ARG A 30 15.68 -16.85 -6.88
N GLU A 31 16.29 -17.72 -6.11
CA GLU A 31 16.74 -19.05 -6.59
C GLU A 31 15.56 -19.89 -7.10
N ARG A 32 14.41 -19.79 -6.43
CA ARG A 32 13.18 -20.52 -6.81
C ARG A 32 12.48 -19.92 -8.02
N THR A 33 12.77 -18.68 -8.39
CA THR A 33 12.07 -17.97 -9.48
C THR A 33 12.11 -18.75 -10.79
N TRP A 34 13.28 -19.29 -11.16
CA TRP A 34 13.43 -20.03 -12.42
C TRP A 34 12.53 -21.27 -12.47
N ASN A 35 12.52 -22.05 -11.41
CA ASN A 35 11.65 -23.23 -11.33
C ASN A 35 10.15 -22.86 -11.37
N ILE A 36 9.78 -21.70 -10.78
CA ILE A 36 8.40 -21.20 -10.84
C ILE A 36 8.04 -20.82 -12.27
N LEU A 37 8.91 -20.06 -12.95
CA LEU A 37 8.69 -19.62 -14.32
C LEU A 37 8.62 -20.83 -15.28
N ASP A 38 9.59 -21.72 -15.24
CA ASP A 38 9.66 -22.92 -16.12
C ASP A 38 8.41 -23.79 -15.99
N LYS A 39 7.81 -23.88 -14.78
CA LYS A 39 6.61 -24.70 -14.56
C LYS A 39 5.30 -24.00 -14.88
N LYS A 40 5.22 -22.67 -14.73
CA LYS A 40 3.94 -21.96 -14.73
C LYS A 40 3.74 -21.04 -15.92
N VAL A 41 4.81 -20.61 -16.62
CA VAL A 41 4.65 -19.77 -17.81
C VAL A 41 4.14 -20.63 -18.96
N LYS A 42 3.01 -20.22 -19.54
CA LYS A 42 2.35 -20.93 -20.64
C LYS A 42 2.74 -20.28 -21.97
N SER A 43 3.15 -21.08 -22.92
CA SER A 43 3.48 -20.61 -24.29
C SER A 43 2.25 -20.17 -25.09
N SER A 44 1.06 -20.68 -24.75
CA SER A 44 -0.18 -20.49 -25.52
C SER A 44 -0.88 -19.17 -25.36
N LEU A 45 -0.54 -18.37 -24.33
CA LEU A 45 -1.16 -17.08 -24.06
C LEU A 45 -0.12 -15.96 -24.12
N PRO A 46 -0.47 -14.75 -24.62
CA PRO A 46 0.34 -13.57 -24.46
C PRO A 46 0.49 -13.23 -22.96
N LYS A 47 1.62 -12.67 -22.56
CA LYS A 47 1.96 -12.46 -21.16
C LYS A 47 1.99 -10.97 -20.85
N ILE A 48 1.39 -10.64 -19.72
CA ILE A 48 1.50 -9.32 -19.09
C ILE A 48 2.45 -9.45 -17.91
N TRP A 49 3.60 -8.80 -18.00
CA TRP A 49 4.52 -8.72 -16.88
C TRP A 49 4.24 -7.48 -16.03
N VAL A 50 3.96 -7.67 -14.75
CA VAL A 50 3.76 -6.59 -13.78
C VAL A 50 4.87 -6.65 -12.74
N HIS A 51 5.55 -5.53 -12.53
CA HIS A 51 6.57 -5.43 -11.50
C HIS A 51 6.24 -4.36 -10.45
N ALA A 52 6.14 -4.81 -9.20
CA ALA A 52 5.99 -3.98 -8.02
C ALA A 52 7.05 -4.37 -7.00
N ALA A 53 7.94 -3.46 -6.58
CA ALA A 53 9.04 -3.84 -5.70
C ALA A 53 8.56 -4.30 -4.32
N SER A 54 7.47 -3.73 -3.81
CA SER A 54 6.98 -3.92 -2.45
C SER A 54 5.46 -4.12 -2.38
N LEU A 55 4.95 -4.39 -1.18
CA LEU A 55 3.51 -4.47 -0.94
C LEU A 55 2.80 -3.14 -1.26
N GLY A 56 3.39 -1.99 -0.88
CA GLY A 56 2.79 -0.68 -1.14
C GLY A 56 2.64 -0.36 -2.63
N GLU A 57 3.61 -0.74 -3.46
CA GLU A 57 3.53 -0.59 -4.91
C GLU A 57 2.56 -1.58 -5.54
N PHE A 58 2.48 -2.80 -4.99
CA PHE A 58 1.44 -3.73 -5.42
C PHE A 58 0.03 -3.15 -5.22
N GLU A 59 -0.24 -2.52 -4.08
CA GLU A 59 -1.54 -1.88 -3.84
C GLU A 59 -1.87 -0.78 -4.88
N GLN A 60 -0.85 -0.14 -5.47
CA GLN A 60 -1.04 0.84 -6.56
C GLN A 60 -1.43 0.19 -7.89
N VAL A 61 -1.03 -1.04 -8.16
CA VAL A 61 -1.37 -1.70 -9.43
C VAL A 61 -2.60 -2.60 -9.32
N VAL A 62 -3.08 -2.90 -8.12
CA VAL A 62 -4.27 -3.75 -7.91
C VAL A 62 -5.48 -3.29 -8.70
N PRO A 63 -5.89 -2.00 -8.71
CA PRO A 63 -7.08 -1.57 -9.47
C PRO A 63 -6.95 -1.82 -10.97
N VAL A 64 -5.73 -1.77 -11.52
CA VAL A 64 -5.45 -2.10 -12.91
C VAL A 64 -5.51 -3.61 -13.12
N LEU A 65 -4.89 -4.40 -12.23
CA LEU A 65 -4.88 -5.87 -12.30
C LEU A 65 -6.30 -6.47 -12.24
N GLU A 66 -7.20 -5.87 -11.45
CA GLU A 66 -8.59 -6.29 -11.33
C GLU A 66 -9.38 -6.12 -12.65
N ARG A 67 -8.89 -5.28 -13.58
CA ARG A 67 -9.49 -5.04 -14.89
C ARG A 67 -8.88 -5.88 -16.02
N ILE A 68 -7.75 -6.55 -15.79
CA ILE A 68 -7.08 -7.37 -16.81
C ILE A 68 -7.89 -8.64 -17.08
N ASN A 69 -8.10 -8.91 -18.37
CA ASN A 69 -8.81 -10.11 -18.85
C ASN A 69 -7.88 -11.32 -18.85
N ARG A 70 -7.82 -12.02 -17.74
CA ARG A 70 -6.97 -13.21 -17.55
C ARG A 70 -7.43 -14.46 -18.30
N LYS A 71 -8.54 -14.41 -19.03
CA LYS A 71 -8.90 -15.47 -19.97
C LYS A 71 -8.05 -15.42 -21.24
N ASN A 72 -7.66 -14.21 -21.65
CA ASN A 72 -6.92 -13.94 -22.87
C ASN A 72 -5.41 -13.76 -22.62
N TYR A 73 -5.01 -13.41 -21.40
CA TYR A 73 -3.63 -13.09 -21.04
C TYR A 73 -3.21 -13.82 -19.78
N GLN A 74 -1.93 -14.21 -19.73
CA GLN A 74 -1.31 -14.72 -18.50
C GLN A 74 -0.60 -13.59 -17.78
N VAL A 75 -0.95 -13.34 -16.50
CA VAL A 75 -0.32 -12.31 -15.68
C VAL A 75 0.83 -12.89 -14.87
N ILE A 76 2.03 -12.34 -15.08
CA ILE A 76 3.25 -12.64 -14.33
C ILE A 76 3.55 -11.44 -13.42
N LEU A 77 3.39 -11.62 -12.11
CA LEU A 77 3.66 -10.61 -11.10
C LEU A 77 5.00 -10.88 -10.44
N THR A 78 5.88 -9.88 -10.45
CA THR A 78 7.18 -9.97 -9.81
C THR A 78 7.34 -8.97 -8.68
N PHE A 79 8.00 -9.39 -7.60
CA PHE A 79 8.36 -8.56 -6.46
C PHE A 79 9.87 -8.49 -6.28
N PHE A 80 10.36 -7.34 -5.80
CA PHE A 80 11.76 -7.24 -5.39
C PHE A 80 11.93 -7.56 -3.90
N SER A 81 11.03 -7.07 -3.07
CA SER A 81 11.06 -7.14 -1.60
C SER A 81 10.29 -8.35 -1.06
N PRO A 82 10.77 -8.98 0.03
CA PRO A 82 9.99 -9.99 0.74
C PRO A 82 8.64 -9.49 1.24
N SER A 83 8.50 -8.20 1.57
CA SER A 83 7.20 -7.64 2.01
C SER A 83 6.11 -7.76 0.95
N GLY A 84 6.45 -7.66 -0.33
CA GLY A 84 5.51 -7.92 -1.43
C GLY A 84 5.26 -9.41 -1.62
N TYR A 85 6.33 -10.17 -1.88
CA TYR A 85 6.21 -11.58 -2.25
C TYR A 85 5.58 -12.44 -1.16
N GLU A 86 6.06 -12.36 0.10
CA GLU A 86 5.57 -13.25 1.16
C GLU A 86 4.09 -13.02 1.49
N ASN A 87 3.62 -11.79 1.34
CA ASN A 87 2.22 -11.45 1.57
C ASN A 87 1.31 -11.73 0.35
N LYS A 88 1.86 -11.76 -0.88
CA LYS A 88 1.08 -11.82 -2.12
C LYS A 88 1.44 -12.98 -3.05
N LYS A 89 2.28 -13.93 -2.62
CA LYS A 89 2.68 -15.11 -3.43
C LYS A 89 1.52 -15.99 -3.91
N ASN A 90 0.36 -15.91 -3.23
CA ASN A 90 -0.88 -16.59 -3.61
C ASN A 90 -1.96 -15.60 -4.06
N SER A 91 -1.57 -14.43 -4.58
CA SER A 91 -2.53 -13.43 -5.06
C SER A 91 -3.42 -14.02 -6.16
N PRO A 92 -4.76 -13.87 -6.05
CA PRO A 92 -5.67 -14.30 -7.12
C PRO A 92 -5.60 -13.41 -8.36
N LEU A 93 -4.88 -12.27 -8.30
CA LEU A 93 -4.76 -11.32 -9.40
C LEU A 93 -3.64 -11.65 -10.40
N ALA A 94 -2.87 -12.69 -10.16
CA ALA A 94 -1.80 -13.12 -11.07
C ALA A 94 -1.74 -14.65 -11.16
N ASP A 95 -1.33 -15.15 -12.34
CA ASP A 95 -1.20 -16.58 -12.61
C ASP A 95 0.15 -17.11 -12.12
N VAL A 96 1.16 -16.25 -12.20
CA VAL A 96 2.52 -16.54 -11.75
C VAL A 96 2.97 -15.42 -10.83
N VAL A 97 3.42 -15.75 -9.63
CA VAL A 97 4.02 -14.79 -8.69
C VAL A 97 5.41 -15.27 -8.31
N CYS A 98 6.43 -14.41 -8.48
CA CYS A 98 7.80 -14.75 -8.14
C CYS A 98 8.61 -13.50 -7.74
N TYR A 99 9.84 -13.71 -7.26
CA TYR A 99 10.79 -12.61 -7.12
C TYR A 99 11.36 -12.22 -8.48
N LEU A 100 11.57 -10.90 -8.69
CA LEU A 100 12.36 -10.44 -9.83
C LEU A 100 13.81 -10.90 -9.64
N PRO A 101 14.42 -11.59 -10.61
CA PRO A 101 15.86 -11.84 -10.60
C PRO A 101 16.63 -10.52 -10.60
N LEU A 102 17.81 -10.50 -9.98
CA LEU A 102 18.62 -9.27 -9.94
C LEU A 102 18.92 -8.77 -11.36
N ASP A 103 18.98 -7.45 -11.51
CA ASP A 103 19.17 -6.74 -12.78
C ASP A 103 20.59 -6.89 -13.35
N ALA A 104 21.01 -8.15 -13.52
CA ALA A 104 22.24 -8.55 -14.17
C ALA A 104 21.92 -9.08 -15.57
N VAL A 105 22.71 -8.71 -16.59
CA VAL A 105 22.46 -9.01 -18.00
C VAL A 105 22.07 -10.47 -18.25
N SER A 106 22.77 -11.43 -17.62
CA SER A 106 22.47 -12.86 -17.79
C SER A 106 21.10 -13.27 -17.23
N ASN A 107 20.67 -12.66 -16.12
CA ASN A 107 19.37 -12.91 -15.53
C ASN A 107 18.26 -12.27 -16.38
N VAL A 108 18.50 -11.04 -16.84
CA VAL A 108 17.58 -10.28 -17.67
C VAL A 108 17.29 -11.00 -18.97
N ASN A 109 18.35 -11.40 -19.72
CA ASN A 109 18.19 -12.12 -20.98
C ASN A 109 17.42 -13.42 -20.78
N LYS A 110 17.74 -14.19 -19.73
CA LYS A 110 17.01 -15.42 -19.42
C LYS A 110 15.56 -15.13 -19.06
N PHE A 111 15.27 -14.08 -18.25
CA PHE A 111 13.93 -13.73 -17.85
C PHE A 111 13.07 -13.31 -19.03
N ILE A 112 13.56 -12.38 -19.86
CA ILE A 112 12.83 -11.89 -21.03
C ILE A 112 12.57 -13.03 -22.02
N ALA A 113 13.56 -13.90 -22.29
CA ALA A 113 13.38 -15.07 -23.14
C ALA A 113 12.42 -16.12 -22.57
N THR A 114 12.28 -16.23 -21.25
CA THR A 114 11.35 -17.18 -20.61
C THR A 114 9.93 -16.62 -20.56
N VAL A 115 9.78 -15.32 -20.26
CA VAL A 115 8.46 -14.68 -20.08
C VAL A 115 7.90 -14.21 -21.42
N GLU A 116 8.71 -13.66 -22.31
CA GLU A 116 8.29 -13.05 -23.59
C GLU A 116 7.06 -12.15 -23.40
N PRO A 117 7.15 -11.06 -22.60
CA PRO A 117 6.00 -10.25 -22.30
C PRO A 117 5.56 -9.45 -23.53
N SER A 118 4.25 -9.39 -23.79
CA SER A 118 3.65 -8.47 -24.78
C SER A 118 3.36 -7.09 -24.18
N LEU A 119 3.17 -7.04 -22.86
CA LEU A 119 3.01 -5.81 -22.09
C LEU A 119 3.80 -5.91 -20.77
N ALA A 120 4.55 -4.87 -20.45
CA ALA A 120 5.23 -4.71 -19.17
C ALA A 120 4.67 -3.49 -18.41
N ILE A 121 4.25 -3.68 -17.17
CA ILE A 121 3.72 -2.64 -16.28
C ILE A 121 4.68 -2.49 -15.11
N MET A 122 5.40 -1.38 -15.07
CA MET A 122 6.28 -1.00 -13.97
C MET A 122 5.56 -0.04 -13.03
N VAL A 123 5.79 -0.15 -11.71
CA VAL A 123 5.07 0.65 -10.73
C VAL A 123 6.01 1.65 -10.05
N LYS A 124 5.63 2.91 -10.06
CA LYS A 124 6.21 4.01 -9.28
C LYS A 124 7.67 4.38 -9.61
N TYR A 125 8.65 3.67 -9.05
CA TYR A 125 10.09 3.96 -9.19
C TYR A 125 10.88 2.80 -9.80
N GLU A 126 10.22 1.85 -10.43
CA GLU A 126 10.83 0.61 -10.88
C GLU A 126 11.57 0.81 -12.22
N PHE A 127 12.69 1.53 -12.13
CA PHE A 127 13.61 1.82 -13.23
C PHE A 127 14.79 0.85 -13.19
N TRP A 128 14.61 -0.36 -13.72
CA TRP A 128 15.60 -1.42 -13.80
C TRP A 128 16.29 -1.38 -15.18
N PRO A 129 17.47 -0.74 -15.32
CA PRO A 129 17.98 -0.36 -16.63
C PRO A 129 18.28 -1.53 -17.57
N ASN A 130 18.77 -2.66 -17.06
CA ASN A 130 19.02 -3.79 -17.95
C ASN A 130 17.69 -4.42 -18.42
N TYR A 131 16.68 -4.54 -17.53
CA TYR A 131 15.34 -5.00 -17.90
C TYR A 131 14.71 -4.05 -18.92
N LEU A 132 14.72 -2.75 -18.65
CA LEU A 132 14.15 -1.75 -19.55
C LEU A 132 14.83 -1.78 -20.93
N ASN A 133 16.17 -1.80 -20.98
CA ASN A 133 16.89 -1.91 -22.24
C ASN A 133 16.58 -3.21 -22.99
N ALA A 134 16.44 -4.33 -22.28
CA ALA A 134 16.09 -5.59 -22.92
C ALA A 134 14.64 -5.59 -23.46
N LEU A 135 13.70 -4.94 -22.77
CA LEU A 135 12.33 -4.76 -23.26
C LEU A 135 12.29 -3.92 -24.54
N ARG A 136 13.11 -2.86 -24.62
CA ARG A 136 13.19 -2.00 -25.82
C ARG A 136 13.64 -2.77 -27.09
N GLU A 137 14.40 -3.83 -26.94
CA GLU A 137 14.82 -4.69 -28.04
C GLU A 137 13.75 -5.72 -28.47
N THR A 138 12.54 -5.64 -27.89
CA THR A 138 11.41 -6.49 -28.19
C THR A 138 10.19 -5.65 -28.62
N ASP A 139 9.13 -6.31 -29.11
CA ASP A 139 7.85 -5.66 -29.42
C ASP A 139 6.97 -5.42 -28.17
N CYS A 140 7.52 -5.62 -26.97
CA CYS A 140 6.80 -5.46 -25.72
C CYS A 140 6.44 -4.00 -25.46
N LYS A 141 5.15 -3.73 -25.27
CA LYS A 141 4.71 -2.44 -24.80
C LYS A 141 5.05 -2.27 -23.32
N THR A 142 5.66 -1.14 -22.96
CA THR A 142 6.11 -0.90 -21.58
C THR A 142 5.50 0.40 -21.04
N ILE A 143 4.80 0.33 -19.91
CA ILE A 143 4.19 1.49 -19.25
C ILE A 143 4.65 1.63 -17.80
N LEU A 144 4.72 2.87 -17.33
CA LEU A 144 4.90 3.19 -15.91
C LEU A 144 3.55 3.61 -15.32
N VAL A 145 3.16 2.97 -14.21
CA VAL A 145 1.91 3.29 -13.49
C VAL A 145 2.23 3.96 -12.16
N SER A 146 1.46 5.00 -11.82
CA SER A 146 1.62 5.77 -10.58
C SER A 146 3.05 6.31 -10.41
N GLY A 147 3.69 6.72 -11.51
CA GLY A 147 5.08 7.19 -11.54
C GLY A 147 5.29 8.49 -10.76
N VAL A 148 6.44 8.61 -10.10
CA VAL A 148 6.83 9.84 -9.40
C VAL A 148 8.26 10.21 -9.78
N PHE A 149 8.47 11.43 -10.27
CA PHE A 149 9.77 11.99 -10.59
C PHE A 149 10.05 13.18 -9.68
N ARG A 150 11.11 13.09 -8.86
CA ARG A 150 11.53 14.13 -7.91
C ARG A 150 12.74 14.89 -8.42
N ASP A 151 12.87 16.17 -8.06
CA ASP A 151 14.02 17.02 -8.48
C ASP A 151 15.38 16.43 -8.11
N LYS A 152 15.48 15.73 -7.00
CA LYS A 152 16.74 15.13 -6.49
C LYS A 152 16.98 13.69 -6.96
N MET A 153 16.28 13.21 -8.00
CA MET A 153 16.60 11.90 -8.55
C MET A 153 17.91 11.94 -9.32
N SER A 154 18.67 10.85 -9.26
CA SER A 154 20.04 10.74 -9.80
C SER A 154 20.16 10.86 -11.33
N PHE A 155 19.05 11.09 -12.04
CA PHE A 155 19.04 11.25 -13.50
C PHE A 155 19.87 12.41 -14.00
N ASN A 156 20.01 13.49 -13.21
CA ASN A 156 20.80 14.68 -13.55
C ASN A 156 22.30 14.55 -13.27
N SER A 157 22.76 13.44 -12.69
CA SER A 157 24.18 13.19 -12.44
C SER A 157 24.86 12.61 -13.69
N TRP A 158 26.22 12.70 -13.76
CA TRP A 158 26.99 12.18 -14.90
C TRP A 158 26.75 10.67 -15.18
N TYR A 159 26.41 9.89 -14.14
CA TYR A 159 25.99 8.49 -14.27
C TYR A 159 24.48 8.34 -14.56
N GLY A 160 23.70 9.41 -14.40
CA GLY A 160 22.27 9.42 -14.65
C GLY A 160 21.90 9.36 -16.13
N LYS A 161 22.76 9.82 -17.03
CA LYS A 161 22.51 9.75 -18.49
C LYS A 161 22.18 8.32 -18.98
N TRP A 162 22.90 7.35 -18.44
CA TRP A 162 22.64 5.95 -18.78
C TRP A 162 21.28 5.45 -18.23
N MET A 163 20.89 5.88 -17.03
CA MET A 163 19.57 5.58 -16.48
C MET A 163 18.47 6.30 -17.26
N THR A 164 18.69 7.55 -17.66
CA THR A 164 17.76 8.31 -18.53
C THR A 164 17.54 7.59 -19.85
N HIS A 165 18.58 7.03 -20.47
CA HIS A 165 18.47 6.28 -21.71
C HIS A 165 17.58 5.03 -21.56
N SER A 166 17.57 4.36 -20.39
CA SER A 166 16.68 3.24 -20.16
C SER A 166 15.19 3.64 -20.08
N LEU A 167 14.89 4.90 -19.75
CA LEU A 167 13.51 5.40 -19.74
C LEU A 167 12.89 5.49 -21.14
N GLU A 168 13.71 5.51 -22.21
CA GLU A 168 13.22 5.46 -23.60
C GLU A 168 12.45 4.16 -23.92
N SER A 169 12.56 3.16 -23.05
CA SER A 169 11.82 1.90 -23.15
C SER A 169 10.33 2.04 -22.84
N PHE A 170 9.90 3.14 -22.18
CA PHE A 170 8.51 3.33 -21.85
C PHE A 170 7.74 3.93 -23.03
N ASP A 171 6.66 3.25 -23.45
CA ASP A 171 5.67 3.78 -24.39
C ASP A 171 4.87 4.91 -23.76
N HIS A 172 4.54 4.82 -22.46
CA HIS A 172 3.82 5.86 -21.72
C HIS A 172 4.12 5.87 -20.22
N PHE A 173 4.12 7.08 -19.64
CA PHE A 173 4.29 7.32 -18.21
C PHE A 173 2.98 7.88 -17.61
N PHE A 174 2.30 7.10 -16.76
CA PHE A 174 1.18 7.58 -15.96
C PHE A 174 1.70 8.10 -14.61
N LEU A 175 1.63 9.40 -14.42
CA LEU A 175 2.28 10.09 -13.29
C LEU A 175 1.27 10.51 -12.23
N GLN A 176 1.72 10.53 -10.97
CA GLN A 176 0.85 10.89 -9.85
C GLN A 176 0.52 12.37 -9.78
N ASN A 177 1.39 13.27 -10.27
CA ASN A 177 1.24 14.71 -10.11
C ASN A 177 1.97 15.52 -11.17
N GLU A 178 1.60 16.79 -11.26
CA GLU A 178 2.17 17.76 -12.23
C GLU A 178 3.67 17.98 -12.03
N SER A 179 4.17 17.98 -10.78
CA SER A 179 5.60 18.16 -10.53
C SER A 179 6.44 17.01 -11.13
N SER A 180 5.91 15.78 -11.09
CA SER A 180 6.53 14.63 -11.75
C SER A 180 6.54 14.79 -13.27
N LEU A 181 5.47 15.31 -13.87
CA LEU A 181 5.40 15.58 -15.31
C LEU A 181 6.43 16.63 -15.72
N GLN A 182 6.54 17.72 -14.96
CA GLN A 182 7.55 18.76 -15.23
C GLN A 182 8.97 18.22 -15.12
N ASN A 183 9.24 17.39 -14.12
CA ASN A 183 10.56 16.78 -13.95
C ASN A 183 10.90 15.78 -15.07
N LEU A 184 9.92 15.00 -15.53
CA LEU A 184 10.10 14.09 -16.65
C LEU A 184 10.31 14.86 -17.97
N LYS A 185 9.59 15.96 -18.20
CA LYS A 185 9.80 16.85 -19.35
C LYS A 185 11.20 17.45 -19.39
N LYS A 186 11.79 17.81 -18.23
CA LYS A 186 13.20 18.29 -18.15
C LYS A 186 14.21 17.21 -18.61
N LEU A 187 13.83 15.93 -18.53
CA LEU A 187 14.64 14.81 -19.03
C LEU A 187 14.41 14.53 -20.53
N GLY A 188 13.51 15.26 -21.18
CA GLY A 188 13.23 15.16 -22.63
C GLY A 188 12.05 14.25 -22.99
N PHE A 189 11.28 13.72 -22.02
CA PHE A 189 10.17 12.84 -22.30
C PHE A 189 8.83 13.60 -22.34
N THR A 190 8.02 13.32 -23.37
CA THR A 190 6.71 13.94 -23.61
C THR A 190 5.56 12.94 -23.64
N ASN A 191 5.85 11.64 -23.71
CA ASN A 191 4.90 10.53 -23.72
C ASN A 191 4.36 10.23 -22.30
N ALA A 192 3.79 11.24 -21.64
CA ALA A 192 3.35 11.16 -20.26
C ALA A 192 2.04 11.91 -20.02
N SER A 193 1.24 11.42 -19.08
CA SER A 193 0.05 12.10 -18.56
C SER A 193 0.03 12.10 -17.03
N VAL A 194 -0.69 13.05 -16.42
CA VAL A 194 -0.95 13.08 -14.98
C VAL A 194 -2.27 12.37 -14.73
N SER A 195 -2.19 11.07 -14.46
CA SER A 195 -3.37 10.25 -14.15
C SER A 195 -3.77 10.31 -12.67
N GLY A 196 -2.83 10.61 -11.77
CA GLY A 196 -3.05 10.51 -10.33
C GLY A 196 -2.48 9.24 -9.73
N ASP A 197 -2.80 9.00 -8.46
CA ASP A 197 -2.39 7.80 -7.70
C ASP A 197 -3.55 6.81 -7.62
N THR A 198 -3.37 5.65 -8.20
CA THR A 198 -4.37 4.57 -8.23
C THR A 198 -4.80 4.07 -6.84
N ARG A 199 -4.06 4.42 -5.76
CA ARG A 199 -4.49 4.13 -4.39
C ARG A 199 -5.79 4.84 -4.03
N PHE A 200 -6.10 6.00 -4.62
CA PHE A 200 -7.36 6.69 -4.41
C PHE A 200 -8.53 5.91 -5.02
N ASP A 201 -8.36 5.38 -6.24
CA ASP A 201 -9.37 4.52 -6.86
C ASP A 201 -9.64 3.27 -6.01
N ARG A 202 -8.55 2.66 -5.48
CA ARG A 202 -8.67 1.50 -4.61
C ARG A 202 -9.38 1.83 -3.31
N ALA A 203 -9.07 2.97 -2.70
CA ALA A 203 -9.71 3.41 -1.47
C ALA A 203 -11.20 3.69 -1.70
N SER A 204 -11.55 4.40 -2.77
CA SER A 204 -12.96 4.71 -3.08
C SER A 204 -13.81 3.46 -3.32
N GLN A 205 -13.25 2.39 -3.88
CA GLN A 205 -13.93 1.10 -4.05
C GLN A 205 -14.26 0.38 -2.74
N LEU A 206 -13.63 0.76 -1.62
CA LEU A 206 -13.93 0.15 -0.31
C LEU A 206 -15.38 0.44 0.14
N ILE A 207 -15.93 1.59 -0.23
CA ILE A 207 -17.31 1.99 0.11
C ILE A 207 -18.33 1.06 -0.55
N GLU A 208 -18.03 0.56 -1.76
CA GLU A 208 -18.93 -0.30 -2.52
C GLU A 208 -18.97 -1.74 -1.98
N ARG A 209 -18.01 -2.11 -1.12
CA ARG A 209 -17.91 -3.47 -0.56
C ARG A 209 -18.80 -3.60 0.66
N ASP A 210 -19.44 -4.77 0.81
CA ASP A 210 -20.15 -5.10 2.05
C ASP A 210 -19.16 -5.12 3.22
N SER A 211 -19.33 -4.15 4.09
CA SER A 211 -18.55 -3.98 5.33
C SER A 211 -19.34 -4.45 6.56
N SER A 212 -20.56 -5.00 6.40
CA SER A 212 -21.42 -5.38 7.51
C SER A 212 -20.80 -6.49 8.35
N ILE A 213 -20.61 -6.22 9.64
CA ILE A 213 -20.14 -7.16 10.65
C ILE A 213 -21.06 -7.02 11.88
N ALA A 214 -21.90 -8.05 12.12
CA ALA A 214 -22.91 -8.00 13.17
C ALA A 214 -22.32 -7.78 14.57
N GLU A 215 -21.17 -8.43 14.85
CA GLU A 215 -20.47 -8.33 16.13
C GLU A 215 -19.97 -6.91 16.39
N LEU A 216 -19.49 -6.20 15.36
CA LEU A 216 -19.07 -4.80 15.51
C LEU A 216 -20.26 -3.88 15.77
N LYS A 217 -21.38 -4.09 15.08
CA LYS A 217 -22.62 -3.34 15.34
C LYS A 217 -23.09 -3.52 16.78
N SER A 218 -23.09 -4.75 17.27
CA SER A 218 -23.46 -5.06 18.66
C SER A 218 -22.49 -4.47 19.66
N PHE A 219 -21.17 -4.50 19.36
CA PHE A 219 -20.15 -3.89 20.22
C PHE A 219 -20.31 -2.36 20.33
N ILE A 220 -20.51 -1.69 19.21
CA ILE A 220 -20.58 -0.22 19.15
C ILE A 220 -21.90 0.29 19.72
N GLY A 221 -23.01 -0.36 19.39
CA GLY A 221 -24.35 0.10 19.77
C GLY A 221 -24.60 1.51 19.24
N ASN A 222 -25.03 2.41 20.15
CA ASN A 222 -25.33 3.82 19.86
C ASN A 222 -24.20 4.78 20.26
N LYS A 223 -23.00 4.27 20.57
CA LYS A 223 -21.87 5.11 21.01
C LYS A 223 -20.98 5.49 19.84
N LYS A 224 -20.33 6.64 19.95
CA LYS A 224 -19.25 7.02 19.00
C LYS A 224 -18.07 6.08 19.12
N CYS A 225 -17.45 5.79 17.99
CA CYS A 225 -16.37 4.82 17.86
C CYS A 225 -15.08 5.45 17.38
N LEU A 226 -14.01 5.34 18.19
CA LEU A 226 -12.64 5.61 17.76
C LEU A 226 -12.00 4.32 17.25
N VAL A 227 -11.54 4.33 15.99
CA VAL A 227 -10.74 3.23 15.43
C VAL A 227 -9.27 3.61 15.39
N ILE A 228 -8.44 2.84 16.09
CA ILE A 228 -6.98 2.98 16.13
C ILE A 228 -6.38 1.90 15.23
N GLY A 229 -6.08 2.25 13.97
CA GLY A 229 -5.62 1.31 12.96
C GLY A 229 -4.10 1.27 12.81
N SER A 230 -3.55 0.08 12.59
CA SER A 230 -2.12 -0.17 12.37
C SER A 230 -1.22 0.42 13.46
N SER A 231 -1.66 0.39 14.71
CA SER A 231 -0.93 1.00 15.83
C SER A 231 0.35 0.25 16.19
N TRP A 232 1.34 1.01 16.62
CA TRP A 232 2.58 0.54 17.21
C TRP A 232 2.64 0.89 18.71
N LYS A 233 3.67 0.43 19.39
CA LYS A 233 3.85 0.69 20.83
C LYS A 233 3.94 2.19 21.15
N GLU A 234 4.60 2.94 20.27
CA GLU A 234 4.77 4.39 20.39
C GLU A 234 3.44 5.13 20.27
N ASP A 235 2.53 4.64 19.40
CA ASP A 235 1.19 5.19 19.26
C ASP A 235 0.36 4.92 20.53
N ILE A 236 0.36 3.69 21.02
CA ILE A 236 -0.38 3.30 22.24
C ILE A 236 0.14 4.04 23.47
N ALA A 237 1.45 4.32 23.53
CA ALA A 237 2.05 5.01 24.68
C ALA A 237 1.47 6.42 24.90
N ILE A 238 1.17 7.17 23.85
CA ILE A 238 0.55 8.51 23.97
C ILE A 238 -0.95 8.45 24.29
N MET A 239 -1.60 7.32 24.03
CA MET A 239 -3.05 7.13 24.19
C MET A 239 -3.42 6.50 25.53
N LYS A 240 -2.47 5.86 26.21
CA LYS A 240 -2.72 4.99 27.37
C LYS A 240 -3.62 5.64 28.42
N ASN A 241 -3.30 6.86 28.85
CA ASN A 241 -4.06 7.54 29.91
C ASN A 241 -5.49 7.83 29.45
N TRP A 242 -5.66 8.29 28.21
CA TRP A 242 -6.98 8.57 27.65
C TRP A 242 -7.81 7.28 27.52
N LEU A 243 -7.21 6.18 27.05
CA LEU A 243 -7.87 4.87 26.93
C LEU A 243 -8.32 4.34 28.29
N ASN A 244 -7.48 4.45 29.33
CA ASN A 244 -7.82 4.02 30.68
C ASN A 244 -8.96 4.87 31.28
N ASN A 245 -8.92 6.20 31.07
CA ASN A 245 -10.01 7.07 31.50
C ASN A 245 -11.32 6.76 30.77
N ASN A 246 -11.28 6.48 29.46
CA ASN A 246 -12.46 6.10 28.70
C ASN A 246 -13.05 4.74 29.17
N ASP A 247 -12.20 3.78 29.55
CA ASP A 247 -12.69 2.50 30.06
C ASP A 247 -13.46 2.66 31.37
N GLN A 248 -13.01 3.55 32.25
CA GLN A 248 -13.73 3.88 33.49
C GLN A 248 -15.08 4.55 33.23
N ASN A 249 -15.11 5.53 32.35
CA ASN A 249 -16.31 6.33 32.06
C ASN A 249 -17.19 5.71 30.97
N LYS A 250 -16.62 4.86 30.11
CA LYS A 250 -17.28 4.17 28.97
C LYS A 250 -18.03 5.11 28.03
N ASN A 251 -17.49 6.31 27.81
CA ASN A 251 -18.12 7.32 26.99
C ASN A 251 -18.13 6.93 25.50
N TYR A 252 -17.05 6.28 25.04
CA TYR A 252 -16.84 5.90 23.65
C TYR A 252 -16.52 4.41 23.51
N LYS A 253 -16.72 3.88 22.31
CA LYS A 253 -16.21 2.56 21.92
C LYS A 253 -14.89 2.70 21.21
N ILE A 254 -13.94 1.86 21.54
CA ILE A 254 -12.59 1.88 20.99
C ILE A 254 -12.32 0.56 20.27
N ILE A 255 -11.87 0.64 19.03
CA ILE A 255 -11.39 -0.55 18.29
C ILE A 255 -9.91 -0.34 17.99
N ILE A 256 -9.06 -1.22 18.50
CA ILE A 256 -7.62 -1.19 18.27
C ILE A 256 -7.24 -2.33 17.32
N ALA A 257 -6.76 -2.00 16.14
CA ALA A 257 -6.18 -2.94 15.19
C ALA A 257 -4.67 -2.72 15.12
N PRO A 258 -3.86 -3.45 15.90
CA PRO A 258 -2.42 -3.26 15.93
C PRO A 258 -1.76 -3.72 14.63
N HIS A 259 -0.60 -3.14 14.30
CA HIS A 259 0.17 -3.57 13.13
C HIS A 259 0.67 -5.01 13.24
N GLU A 260 1.05 -5.44 14.44
CA GLU A 260 1.53 -6.78 14.73
C GLU A 260 0.47 -7.59 15.48
N VAL A 261 -0.05 -8.63 14.84
CA VAL A 261 -1.08 -9.54 15.41
C VAL A 261 -0.50 -10.82 15.99
N ALA A 262 0.83 -10.93 16.16
CA ALA A 262 1.43 -12.08 16.82
C ALA A 262 0.93 -12.20 18.27
N PRO A 263 0.69 -13.41 18.81
CA PRO A 263 0.14 -13.60 20.16
C PRO A 263 0.94 -12.87 21.24
N SER A 264 2.28 -12.80 21.11
CA SER A 264 3.14 -12.05 22.03
C SER A 264 2.92 -10.55 21.96
N SER A 265 2.72 -9.98 20.74
CA SER A 265 2.46 -8.55 20.54
C SER A 265 1.08 -8.16 21.06
N ILE A 266 0.05 -8.99 20.81
CA ILE A 266 -1.29 -8.80 21.36
C ILE A 266 -1.27 -8.86 22.89
N LYS A 267 -0.55 -9.83 23.49
CA LYS A 267 -0.40 -9.90 24.93
C LYS A 267 0.25 -8.63 25.49
N GLN A 268 1.34 -8.17 24.90
CA GLN A 268 2.01 -6.93 25.31
C GLN A 268 1.10 -5.71 25.23
N LEU A 269 0.25 -5.63 24.18
CA LEU A 269 -0.75 -4.57 24.06
C LEU A 269 -1.76 -4.63 25.21
N CYS A 270 -2.35 -5.81 25.46
CA CYS A 270 -3.28 -5.99 26.58
C CYS A 270 -2.65 -5.65 27.93
N ASP A 271 -1.42 -6.14 28.17
CA ASP A 271 -0.68 -5.90 29.43
C ASP A 271 -0.28 -4.42 29.61
N SER A 272 -0.27 -3.62 28.54
CA SER A 272 0.02 -2.19 28.60
C SER A 272 -1.17 -1.33 29.03
N LEU A 273 -2.38 -1.86 28.99
CA LEU A 273 -3.60 -1.20 29.42
C LEU A 273 -3.93 -1.60 30.86
N ASP A 274 -4.52 -0.70 31.64
CA ASP A 274 -4.83 -0.94 33.04
C ASP A 274 -6.21 -1.64 33.23
N TYR A 275 -6.79 -2.13 32.13
CA TYR A 275 -8.05 -2.89 32.03
C TYR A 275 -7.94 -4.05 31.04
N HIS A 276 -8.96 -4.90 30.96
CA HIS A 276 -8.97 -6.06 30.09
C HIS A 276 -9.85 -5.83 28.85
N PRO A 277 -9.24 -5.51 27.68
CA PRO A 277 -9.99 -5.38 26.43
C PRO A 277 -10.46 -6.75 25.92
N ILE A 278 -11.59 -6.77 25.20
CA ILE A 278 -12.05 -7.97 24.49
C ILE A 278 -11.18 -8.14 23.22
N LYS A 279 -10.95 -9.40 22.82
CA LYS A 279 -10.26 -9.73 21.57
C LYS A 279 -11.26 -10.20 20.53
N TRP A 280 -11.01 -9.84 19.27
CA TRP A 280 -11.83 -10.31 18.16
C TRP A 280 -11.89 -11.83 18.08
N SER A 281 -10.77 -12.53 18.25
CA SER A 281 -10.71 -14.00 18.24
C SER A 281 -11.53 -14.67 19.34
N SER A 282 -11.85 -13.96 20.43
CA SER A 282 -12.66 -14.48 21.52
C SER A 282 -14.17 -14.26 21.35
N LEU A 283 -14.61 -13.55 20.28
CA LEU A 283 -16.04 -13.27 20.05
C LEU A 283 -16.83 -14.50 19.64
N GLN A 284 -16.20 -15.56 19.13
CA GLN A 284 -16.87 -16.82 18.85
C GLN A 284 -17.28 -17.49 20.18
N GLY A 285 -18.54 -17.32 20.56
CA GLY A 285 -19.11 -17.88 21.80
C GLY A 285 -19.30 -16.87 22.94
N CYS A 286 -19.02 -15.58 22.77
CA CYS A 286 -19.36 -14.55 23.73
C CYS A 286 -20.88 -14.28 23.77
N VAL A 287 -21.40 -14.04 24.96
CA VAL A 287 -22.76 -13.56 25.14
C VAL A 287 -22.83 -12.09 24.71
N ILE A 288 -23.89 -11.68 24.00
CA ILE A 288 -24.09 -10.30 23.49
C ILE A 288 -23.89 -9.24 24.59
N ASN A 289 -24.33 -9.52 25.81
CA ASN A 289 -24.24 -8.62 26.96
C ASN A 289 -22.77 -8.24 27.33
N ASP A 290 -21.81 -9.15 27.11
CA ASP A 290 -20.39 -8.87 27.40
C ASP A 290 -19.81 -7.90 26.38
N LEU A 291 -20.27 -7.95 25.14
CA LEU A 291 -19.85 -7.04 24.06
C LEU A 291 -20.35 -5.62 24.30
N GLU A 292 -21.60 -5.46 24.73
CA GLU A 292 -22.16 -4.12 25.00
C GLU A 292 -21.50 -3.45 26.20
N SER A 293 -21.08 -4.22 27.20
CA SER A 293 -20.45 -3.70 28.42
C SER A 293 -18.99 -3.27 28.22
N ALA A 294 -18.27 -3.85 27.26
CA ALA A 294 -16.86 -3.56 27.01
C ALA A 294 -16.67 -2.19 26.35
N SER A 295 -15.61 -1.47 26.73
CA SER A 295 -15.21 -0.19 26.13
C SER A 295 -14.31 -0.41 24.91
N THR A 296 -13.47 -1.44 24.92
CA THR A 296 -12.38 -1.65 23.95
C THR A 296 -12.36 -3.05 23.37
N LEU A 297 -12.25 -3.11 22.04
CA LEU A 297 -12.08 -4.33 21.24
C LEU A 297 -10.74 -4.31 20.54
N ILE A 298 -9.93 -5.36 20.68
CA ILE A 298 -8.68 -5.55 19.93
C ILE A 298 -8.92 -6.49 18.75
N ILE A 299 -8.60 -6.03 17.54
CA ILE A 299 -8.61 -6.84 16.31
C ILE A 299 -7.28 -7.59 16.23
N ASP A 300 -7.26 -8.82 16.68
CA ASP A 300 -6.09 -9.70 16.69
C ASP A 300 -5.99 -10.60 15.45
N SER A 301 -6.54 -10.14 14.33
CA SER A 301 -6.53 -10.83 13.04
C SER A 301 -6.21 -9.88 11.89
N ILE A 302 -5.67 -10.43 10.78
CA ILE A 302 -5.33 -9.66 9.58
C ILE A 302 -6.56 -9.56 8.66
N GLY A 303 -6.70 -8.41 7.96
CA GLY A 303 -7.65 -8.26 6.86
C GLY A 303 -8.99 -7.65 7.23
N LEU A 304 -9.22 -7.29 8.50
CA LEU A 304 -10.47 -6.66 8.95
C LEU A 304 -10.42 -5.14 9.01
N LEU A 305 -9.23 -4.53 9.10
CA LEU A 305 -9.07 -3.10 9.39
C LEU A 305 -9.82 -2.20 8.41
N THR A 306 -9.77 -2.48 7.11
CA THR A 306 -10.48 -1.68 6.11
C THR A 306 -11.99 -1.68 6.33
N LYS A 307 -12.57 -2.83 6.75
CA LYS A 307 -13.99 -2.91 7.11
C LYS A 307 -14.30 -2.21 8.43
N VAL A 308 -13.37 -2.27 9.38
CA VAL A 308 -13.54 -1.66 10.71
C VAL A 308 -13.61 -0.13 10.60
N TYR A 309 -12.88 0.48 9.67
CA TYR A 309 -12.96 1.94 9.44
C TYR A 309 -14.35 2.42 9.01
N SER A 310 -15.19 1.57 8.40
CA SER A 310 -16.56 1.95 8.07
C SER A 310 -17.48 2.15 9.29
N TYR A 311 -17.02 1.79 10.46
CA TYR A 311 -17.72 1.97 11.73
C TYR A 311 -17.15 3.11 12.58
N ALA A 312 -16.13 3.80 12.08
CA ALA A 312 -15.45 4.84 12.84
C ALA A 312 -16.19 6.18 12.74
N ASP A 313 -16.34 6.87 13.85
CA ASP A 313 -16.62 8.30 13.90
C ASP A 313 -15.33 9.13 13.86
N LEU A 314 -14.24 8.53 14.32
CA LEU A 314 -12.88 9.09 14.33
C LEU A 314 -11.87 7.96 14.10
N ALA A 315 -10.85 8.23 13.28
CA ALA A 315 -9.76 7.28 13.05
C ALA A 315 -8.43 7.83 13.51
N TYR A 316 -7.63 6.99 14.15
CA TYR A 316 -6.19 7.19 14.30
C TYR A 316 -5.45 6.21 13.42
N VAL A 317 -4.52 6.71 12.59
CA VAL A 317 -3.68 5.86 11.73
C VAL A 317 -2.26 5.84 12.28
N GLY A 318 -1.81 4.66 12.70
CA GLY A 318 -0.54 4.49 13.41
C GLY A 318 0.70 4.54 12.52
N GLY A 319 1.85 4.47 13.20
CA GLY A 319 3.19 4.40 12.62
C GLY A 319 3.95 5.72 12.58
N ALA A 320 3.27 6.85 12.64
CA ALA A 320 3.88 8.18 12.59
C ALA A 320 4.36 8.71 13.96
N MET A 321 4.03 8.09 15.08
CA MET A 321 4.64 8.47 16.37
C MET A 321 6.08 8.00 16.48
N GLY A 322 6.38 6.82 15.96
CA GLY A 322 7.73 6.26 15.91
C GLY A 322 8.45 6.52 14.57
N THR A 323 9.41 5.65 14.25
CA THR A 323 10.23 5.71 13.02
C THR A 323 9.84 4.66 11.98
N LYS A 324 8.76 3.93 12.20
CA LYS A 324 8.31 2.83 11.32
C LYS A 324 7.67 3.34 10.03
N GLY A 325 7.15 4.56 10.04
CA GLY A 325 6.46 5.20 8.92
C GLY A 325 4.94 5.09 9.03
N LEU A 326 4.27 6.15 8.57
CA LEU A 326 2.82 6.28 8.55
C LEU A 326 2.18 5.18 7.68
N HIS A 327 1.12 4.58 8.19
CA HIS A 327 0.29 3.65 7.43
C HIS A 327 -0.70 4.36 6.49
N ASN A 328 -1.49 3.59 5.74
CA ASN A 328 -2.36 4.11 4.70
C ASN A 328 -3.55 4.89 5.30
N ILE A 329 -3.53 6.22 5.19
CA ILE A 329 -4.60 7.10 5.66
C ILE A 329 -5.83 7.09 4.74
N LEU A 330 -5.66 6.68 3.47
CA LEU A 330 -6.75 6.71 2.48
C LEU A 330 -7.89 5.75 2.84
N GLU A 331 -7.56 4.65 3.54
CA GLU A 331 -8.54 3.64 3.95
C GLU A 331 -9.54 4.18 4.99
N ALA A 332 -9.10 5.06 5.88
CA ALA A 332 -10.00 5.74 6.83
C ALA A 332 -10.70 6.92 6.15
N ALA A 333 -9.95 7.78 5.44
CA ALA A 333 -10.46 8.98 4.81
C ALA A 333 -11.58 8.69 3.79
N THR A 334 -11.55 7.52 3.12
CA THR A 334 -12.56 7.15 2.11
C THR A 334 -13.97 7.01 2.70
N TYR A 335 -14.08 6.64 3.97
CA TYR A 335 -15.37 6.56 4.67
C TYR A 335 -15.87 7.92 5.19
N GLY A 336 -15.19 9.01 4.85
CA GLY A 336 -15.54 10.33 5.38
C GLY A 336 -15.28 10.46 6.88
N VAL A 337 -14.25 9.81 7.37
CA VAL A 337 -13.87 9.81 8.79
C VAL A 337 -12.69 10.76 9.00
N PRO A 338 -12.74 11.68 9.99
CA PRO A 338 -11.60 12.48 10.40
C PRO A 338 -10.41 11.60 10.79
N VAL A 339 -9.18 12.02 10.43
CA VAL A 339 -7.98 11.22 10.67
C VAL A 339 -7.03 11.95 11.61
N ILE A 340 -6.59 11.25 12.66
CA ILE A 340 -5.47 11.67 13.52
C ILE A 340 -4.26 10.79 13.20
N ILE A 341 -3.07 11.37 13.19
CA ILE A 341 -1.79 10.68 13.01
C ILE A 341 -0.73 11.19 13.99
N GLY A 342 0.39 10.47 14.11
CA GLY A 342 1.56 10.96 14.84
C GLY A 342 2.38 11.99 14.02
N LYS A 343 3.41 12.54 14.65
CA LYS A 343 4.20 13.70 14.20
C LYS A 343 5.17 13.47 13.05
N ASN A 344 5.52 12.19 12.72
CA ASN A 344 6.59 11.87 11.76
C ASN A 344 6.00 11.46 10.40
N TYR A 345 5.40 12.38 9.69
CA TYR A 345 4.66 12.12 8.43
C TYR A 345 5.20 12.88 7.20
N GLU A 346 6.26 13.67 7.30
CA GLU A 346 6.78 14.53 6.22
C GLU A 346 7.17 13.77 4.95
N LYS A 347 7.42 12.46 5.08
CA LYS A 347 7.73 11.58 3.92
C LYS A 347 6.48 11.12 3.18
N PHE A 348 5.29 11.48 3.67
CA PHE A 348 3.99 11.06 3.17
C PHE A 348 3.21 12.29 2.65
N PRO A 349 3.41 12.68 1.39
CA PRO A 349 2.83 13.92 0.84
C PRO A 349 1.30 13.95 0.93
N GLU A 350 0.66 12.79 0.86
CA GLU A 350 -0.78 12.66 1.02
C GLU A 350 -1.27 13.09 2.40
N ALA A 351 -0.50 12.83 3.46
CA ALA A 351 -0.86 13.24 4.82
C ALA A 351 -0.77 14.77 4.97
N GLY A 352 0.34 15.38 4.53
CA GLY A 352 0.47 16.84 4.56
C GLY A 352 -0.63 17.54 3.77
N LYS A 353 -0.98 17.02 2.58
CA LYS A 353 -2.04 17.61 1.76
C LYS A 353 -3.42 17.51 2.43
N LEU A 354 -3.74 16.39 3.07
CA LEU A 354 -5.01 16.24 3.77
C LEU A 354 -5.05 17.08 5.06
N GLU A 355 -3.92 17.28 5.74
CA GLU A 355 -3.78 18.19 6.88
C GLU A 355 -4.00 19.65 6.45
N ASP A 356 -3.37 20.10 5.37
CA ASP A 356 -3.57 21.45 4.80
C ASP A 356 -5.04 21.73 4.46
N LEU A 357 -5.80 20.72 4.08
CA LEU A 357 -7.23 20.81 3.79
C LEU A 357 -8.10 20.76 5.03
N GLY A 358 -7.57 20.37 6.18
CA GLY A 358 -8.30 20.23 7.44
C GLY A 358 -9.06 18.91 7.60
N GLY A 359 -8.69 17.87 6.85
CA GLY A 359 -9.24 16.52 6.98
C GLY A 359 -8.41 15.60 7.91
N LEU A 360 -7.20 16.03 8.24
CA LEU A 360 -6.27 15.27 9.06
C LEU A 360 -5.62 16.20 10.09
N PHE A 361 -5.30 15.64 11.27
CA PHE A 361 -4.59 16.31 12.35
C PHE A 361 -3.40 15.50 12.79
N SER A 362 -2.23 16.12 12.91
CA SER A 362 -1.05 15.50 13.49
C SER A 362 -0.93 15.84 14.97
N VAL A 363 -0.53 14.87 15.80
CA VAL A 363 -0.33 15.05 17.25
C VAL A 363 1.08 14.64 17.64
N LYS A 364 1.67 15.38 18.59
CA LYS A 364 3.06 15.20 18.99
C LYS A 364 3.22 14.41 20.28
N ASP A 365 2.22 14.43 21.14
CA ASP A 365 2.25 13.83 22.47
C ASP A 365 0.84 13.48 22.97
N ALA A 366 0.76 13.00 24.22
CA ALA A 366 -0.48 12.58 24.85
C ALA A 366 -1.48 13.73 25.08
N LEU A 367 -1.02 14.94 25.36
CA LEU A 367 -1.90 16.09 25.60
C LEU A 367 -2.56 16.55 24.31
N GLU A 368 -1.79 16.65 23.22
CA GLU A 368 -2.34 16.97 21.89
C GLU A 368 -3.30 15.88 21.41
N PHE A 369 -2.96 14.60 21.64
CA PHE A 369 -3.86 13.47 21.31
C PHE A 369 -5.18 13.57 22.06
N GLU A 370 -5.15 13.75 23.39
CA GLU A 370 -6.34 13.85 24.22
C GLU A 370 -7.21 15.04 23.80
N SER A 371 -6.60 16.22 23.64
CA SER A 371 -7.29 17.43 23.24
C SER A 371 -8.00 17.28 21.90
N MET A 372 -7.28 16.81 20.88
CA MET A 372 -7.82 16.66 19.53
C MET A 372 -8.89 15.56 19.45
N THR A 373 -8.65 14.43 20.14
CA THR A 373 -9.59 13.31 20.18
C THR A 373 -10.91 13.72 20.85
N ASN A 374 -10.84 14.39 22.01
CA ASN A 374 -12.04 14.88 22.70
C ASN A 374 -12.77 15.90 21.84
N GLN A 375 -12.07 16.88 21.26
CA GLN A 375 -12.68 17.89 20.40
C GLN A 375 -13.45 17.26 19.23
N LEU A 376 -12.86 16.30 18.52
CA LEU A 376 -13.51 15.66 17.39
C LEU A 376 -14.64 14.69 17.78
N LEU A 377 -14.57 14.07 18.97
CA LEU A 377 -15.64 13.21 19.46
C LEU A 377 -16.81 13.99 20.08
N GLU A 378 -16.56 15.15 20.65
CA GLU A 378 -17.59 15.98 21.32
C GLU A 378 -18.27 16.95 20.36
N ASP A 379 -17.53 17.58 19.43
CA ASP A 379 -18.06 18.51 18.45
C ASP A 379 -18.49 17.78 17.15
N ASP A 380 -19.78 17.50 17.04
CA ASP A 380 -20.38 16.82 15.88
C ASP A 380 -20.19 17.64 14.60
N TYR A 381 -20.30 18.98 14.66
CA TYR A 381 -20.14 19.84 13.49
C TYR A 381 -18.69 19.80 12.96
N LEU A 382 -17.71 19.92 13.85
CA LEU A 382 -16.30 19.83 13.46
C LEU A 382 -15.98 18.47 12.87
N ARG A 383 -16.44 17.39 13.51
CA ARG A 383 -16.24 16.01 13.05
C ARG A 383 -16.81 15.79 11.65
N ASP A 384 -18.07 16.16 11.45
CA ASP A 384 -18.77 15.95 10.17
C ASP A 384 -18.14 16.80 9.05
N LYS A 385 -17.78 18.07 9.34
CA LYS A 385 -17.06 18.93 8.39
C LYS A 385 -15.72 18.33 7.99
N THR A 386 -14.93 17.87 8.95
CA THR A 386 -13.62 17.23 8.72
C THR A 386 -13.79 15.95 7.92
N GLY A 387 -14.78 15.14 8.26
CA GLY A 387 -15.10 13.90 7.52
C GLY A 387 -15.52 14.17 6.07
N MET A 388 -16.34 15.19 5.83
CA MET A 388 -16.70 15.61 4.45
C MET A 388 -15.47 16.02 3.63
N ILE A 389 -14.50 16.71 4.25
CA ILE A 389 -13.22 17.05 3.59
C ILE A 389 -12.47 15.77 3.19
N CYS A 390 -12.38 14.78 4.08
CA CYS A 390 -11.75 13.49 3.79
C CYS A 390 -12.40 12.80 2.59
N GLY A 391 -13.71 12.62 2.62
CA GLY A 391 -14.46 11.96 1.54
C GLY A 391 -14.37 12.71 0.21
N HIS A 392 -14.52 14.03 0.23
CA HIS A 392 -14.37 14.87 -0.95
C HIS A 392 -12.97 14.79 -1.56
N TRP A 393 -11.95 14.84 -0.73
CA TRP A 393 -10.56 14.73 -1.18
C TRP A 393 -10.26 13.38 -1.84
N ILE A 394 -10.74 12.27 -1.28
CA ILE A 394 -10.61 10.95 -1.91
C ILE A 394 -11.27 10.97 -3.29
N ASN A 395 -12.56 11.37 -3.37
CA ASN A 395 -13.33 11.36 -4.61
C ASN A 395 -12.73 12.26 -5.70
N SER A 396 -12.19 13.42 -5.32
CA SER A 396 -11.55 14.37 -6.26
C SER A 396 -10.22 13.89 -6.83
N ASN A 397 -9.59 12.85 -6.22
CA ASN A 397 -8.33 12.30 -6.68
C ASN A 397 -8.47 10.91 -7.34
N THR A 398 -9.70 10.43 -7.56
CA THR A 398 -9.96 9.19 -8.30
C THR A 398 -9.88 9.41 -9.82
N GLY A 399 -9.78 8.32 -10.57
CA GLY A 399 -9.79 8.32 -12.05
C GLY A 399 -8.52 7.80 -12.70
N ALA A 400 -7.44 7.64 -11.93
CA ALA A 400 -6.15 7.15 -12.43
C ALA A 400 -6.29 5.78 -13.11
N THR A 401 -6.99 4.86 -12.50
CA THR A 401 -7.23 3.52 -13.05
C THR A 401 -7.98 3.58 -14.38
N ARG A 402 -9.00 4.44 -14.48
CA ARG A 402 -9.80 4.60 -15.71
C ARG A 402 -8.93 5.10 -16.86
N GLU A 403 -8.05 6.05 -16.63
CA GLU A 403 -7.15 6.58 -17.64
C GLU A 403 -6.19 5.50 -18.15
N ILE A 404 -5.57 4.75 -17.23
CA ILE A 404 -4.67 3.63 -17.55
C ILE A 404 -5.40 2.56 -18.36
N VAL A 405 -6.59 2.15 -17.91
CA VAL A 405 -7.41 1.13 -18.58
C VAL A 405 -7.82 1.57 -19.99
N ASN A 406 -8.20 2.83 -20.17
CA ASN A 406 -8.52 3.36 -21.50
C ASN A 406 -7.31 3.30 -22.43
N TYR A 407 -6.12 3.64 -21.95
CA TYR A 407 -4.90 3.50 -22.74
C TYR A 407 -4.60 2.03 -23.08
N LEU A 408 -4.74 1.11 -22.12
CA LEU A 408 -4.54 -0.32 -22.36
C LEU A 408 -5.50 -0.86 -23.44
N LYS A 409 -6.74 -0.39 -23.49
CA LYS A 409 -7.69 -0.72 -24.57
C LYS A 409 -7.22 -0.23 -25.94
N THR A 410 -6.44 0.84 -26.02
CA THR A 410 -5.87 1.28 -27.32
C THR A 410 -4.73 0.39 -27.79
N ILE A 411 -4.08 -0.34 -26.88
CA ILE A 411 -3.06 -1.35 -27.24
C ILE A 411 -3.73 -2.61 -27.75
N ASP A 412 -4.68 -3.15 -26.99
CA ASP A 412 -5.52 -4.28 -27.38
C ASP A 412 -6.82 -4.27 -26.52
N GLU A 413 -7.98 -4.19 -27.18
CA GLU A 413 -9.29 -4.20 -26.51
C GLU A 413 -9.51 -5.47 -25.66
N LYS A 414 -8.90 -6.59 -26.05
CA LYS A 414 -9.01 -7.87 -25.34
C LYS A 414 -8.23 -7.91 -24.02
N LEU A 415 -7.37 -6.92 -23.76
CA LEU A 415 -6.59 -6.81 -22.51
C LEU A 415 -7.50 -6.62 -21.29
N ILE A 416 -8.62 -5.96 -21.48
CA ILE A 416 -9.46 -5.47 -20.38
C ILE A 416 -10.77 -6.25 -20.34
N LEU A 417 -11.25 -6.50 -19.14
CA LEU A 417 -12.61 -7.01 -18.90
C LEU A 417 -13.62 -5.92 -19.28
N ASP A 418 -14.74 -6.33 -19.88
CA ASP A 418 -15.87 -5.45 -20.20
C ASP A 418 -16.50 -4.82 -18.94
#